data_069879114f606eea1ff651580368947b
#
_entry.id   069879114f606eea1ff651580368947b
#
_cell.length_a   1.000
_cell.length_b   1.000
_cell.length_c   1.000
_cell.angle_alpha   90.00
_cell.angle_beta   90.00
_cell.angle_gamma   90.00
#
_symmetry.space_group_name_H-M   'P 1'
#
loop_
_entity.id
_entity.type
_entity.pdbx_description
1 polymer ?
#
loop_
_entity_poly.entity_id
_entity_poly.type
_entity_poly.pdbx_seq_one_letter_code
_entity_poly.pdbx_strand_id
1 'polypeptide(L)'
;MNEKIDVSATNYDRLDGRNAYHSDIKRLTLGTPTLNKNKSMQIAAQLWTAQEDDTLKISTEIPIHQIFDLMIILSRTLLYFKEAYRLPLLYDPDNPIIDRIGLQGEALPLEICTDNPTIQNDIQEFSQALNDLGELTGERLRTLNRILEELNCY
;
A
#
# COMPACT_ATOMS: atom_id res chain seq x y z
N MET A 1 16.33 -0.31 -24.55
CA MET A 1 15.10 -1.05 -24.28
C MET A 1 13.92 -0.09 -24.08
N ASN A 2 12.83 -0.38 -24.70
CA ASN A 2 11.68 0.53 -24.69
C ASN A 2 10.64 0.05 -23.67
N GLU A 3 10.76 0.55 -22.45
CA GLU A 3 9.69 0.35 -21.51
C GLU A 3 8.48 1.17 -21.96
N LYS A 4 7.31 0.56 -21.83
CA LYS A 4 6.07 1.21 -22.18
C LYS A 4 5.55 1.99 -20.98
N ILE A 5 6.03 3.24 -20.87
CA ILE A 5 5.65 4.13 -19.78
C ILE A 5 4.68 5.14 -20.34
N ASP A 6 3.49 5.19 -19.78
CA ASP A 6 2.48 6.13 -20.23
C ASP A 6 2.32 7.31 -19.29
N VAL A 7 2.48 7.10 -18.00
CA VAL A 7 2.39 8.15 -16.98
C VAL A 7 3.54 8.02 -16.01
N SER A 8 4.16 9.12 -15.64
CA SER A 8 5.33 9.12 -14.77
C SER A 8 5.24 10.20 -13.71
N ALA A 9 5.55 9.81 -12.47
CA ALA A 9 5.75 10.74 -11.38
C ALA A 9 7.23 11.13 -11.36
N THR A 10 7.54 12.32 -11.87
CA THR A 10 8.92 12.70 -12.21
C THR A 10 9.81 13.07 -11.01
N ASN A 11 9.21 13.43 -9.88
CA ASN A 11 9.98 13.87 -8.70
C ASN A 11 9.77 12.98 -7.49
N TYR A 12 9.42 11.72 -7.71
CA TYR A 12 9.05 10.87 -6.60
C TYR A 12 10.21 10.67 -5.61
N ASP A 13 11.43 10.51 -6.12
CA ASP A 13 12.60 10.32 -5.25
C ASP A 13 12.85 11.53 -4.34
N ARG A 14 12.57 12.73 -4.81
CA ARG A 14 12.68 13.94 -3.99
C ARG A 14 11.61 13.96 -2.91
N LEU A 15 10.39 13.59 -3.28
CA LEU A 15 9.29 13.55 -2.33
C LEU A 15 9.56 12.53 -1.24
N ASP A 16 9.98 11.32 -1.62
CA ASP A 16 10.28 10.27 -0.67
C ASP A 16 11.47 10.65 0.21
N GLY A 17 12.55 11.16 -0.41
CA GLY A 17 13.76 11.50 0.33
C GLY A 17 13.63 12.69 1.25
N ARG A 18 12.62 13.54 1.04
CA ARG A 18 12.45 14.75 1.84
C ARG A 18 11.69 14.48 3.14
N ASN A 19 10.64 13.68 3.07
CA ASN A 19 9.70 13.53 4.19
C ASN A 19 9.43 12.09 4.56
N ALA A 20 10.12 11.14 3.95
CA ALA A 20 9.88 9.73 4.18
C ALA A 20 11.17 9.04 4.60
N TYR A 21 11.22 7.74 4.43
CA TYR A 21 12.29 6.92 4.98
C TYR A 21 13.39 6.57 3.98
N HIS A 22 13.44 7.28 2.86
CA HIS A 22 14.46 7.05 1.82
C HIS A 22 14.44 5.60 1.32
N SER A 23 13.28 5.19 0.82
CA SER A 23 13.18 3.85 0.25
C SER A 23 14.04 3.73 -1.01
N ASP A 24 14.21 2.49 -1.46
CA ASP A 24 14.95 2.23 -2.69
C ASP A 24 14.18 2.64 -3.93
N ILE A 25 12.90 2.97 -3.80
CA ILE A 25 12.05 3.33 -4.93
C ILE A 25 12.34 4.77 -5.34
N LYS A 26 12.79 4.96 -6.57
CA LYS A 26 13.19 6.27 -7.06
C LYS A 26 12.19 6.89 -8.02
N ARG A 27 11.31 6.06 -8.60
CA ARG A 27 10.37 6.54 -9.60
C ARG A 27 9.14 5.65 -9.61
N LEU A 28 7.98 6.25 -9.84
CA LEU A 28 6.72 5.53 -9.98
C LEU A 28 6.14 5.85 -11.34
N THR A 29 5.70 4.83 -12.06
CA THR A 29 5.10 5.00 -13.38
C THR A 29 3.89 4.08 -13.54
N LEU A 30 3.08 4.41 -14.53
CA LEU A 30 1.99 3.55 -14.99
C LEU A 30 2.23 3.24 -16.46
N GLY A 31 2.07 2.00 -16.85
CA GLY A 31 2.27 1.63 -18.24
C GLY A 31 1.97 0.18 -18.51
N THR A 32 2.31 -0.25 -19.72
CA THR A 32 2.16 -1.64 -20.13
C THR A 32 3.21 -2.49 -19.42
N PRO A 33 2.82 -3.65 -18.87
CA PRO A 33 3.79 -4.52 -18.18
C PRO A 33 4.96 -4.94 -19.07
N THR A 34 6.17 -4.89 -18.54
CA THR A 34 7.37 -5.30 -19.24
C THR A 34 8.08 -6.48 -18.54
N LEU A 35 7.96 -6.59 -17.22
CA LEU A 35 8.56 -7.70 -16.48
C LEU A 35 7.69 -8.94 -16.53
N ASN A 36 6.40 -8.74 -16.33
CA ASN A 36 5.44 -9.83 -16.34
C ASN A 36 4.67 -9.79 -17.66
N LYS A 37 4.91 -10.76 -18.51
CA LYS A 37 4.28 -10.81 -19.82
C LYS A 37 2.96 -11.54 -19.81
N ASN A 38 2.34 -11.66 -18.65
CA ASN A 38 1.01 -12.21 -18.54
C ASN A 38 0.02 -11.30 -19.28
N LYS A 39 -0.64 -11.87 -20.26
CA LYS A 39 -1.50 -11.09 -21.18
C LYS A 39 -2.77 -10.57 -20.51
N SER A 40 -3.14 -11.09 -19.33
CA SER A 40 -4.30 -10.60 -18.62
C SER A 40 -4.05 -9.26 -17.93
N MET A 41 -2.78 -8.89 -17.74
CA MET A 41 -2.42 -7.62 -17.13
C MET A 41 -2.21 -6.59 -18.21
N GLN A 42 -3.09 -5.60 -18.28
CA GLN A 42 -3.04 -4.59 -19.34
C GLN A 42 -2.35 -3.31 -18.90
N ILE A 43 -2.51 -2.93 -17.63
CA ILE A 43 -1.87 -1.74 -17.07
C ILE A 43 -1.27 -2.14 -15.74
N ALA A 44 -0.06 -1.66 -15.49
CA ALA A 44 0.64 -1.93 -14.24
C ALA A 44 1.18 -0.65 -13.64
N ALA A 45 1.24 -0.63 -12.32
CA ALA A 45 2.07 0.32 -11.60
C ALA A 45 3.48 -0.24 -11.57
N GLN A 46 4.46 0.59 -11.87
CA GLN A 46 5.85 0.16 -11.99
C GLN A 46 6.70 0.93 -10.99
N LEU A 47 7.44 0.18 -10.20
CA LEU A 47 8.32 0.74 -9.18
C LEU A 47 9.76 0.59 -9.68
N TRP A 48 10.49 1.70 -9.70
CA TRP A 48 11.84 1.77 -10.24
C TRP A 48 12.86 1.92 -9.14
N THR A 49 13.94 1.16 -9.24
CA THR A 49 15.07 1.27 -8.32
C THR A 49 16.34 1.56 -9.09
N ALA A 50 17.34 2.13 -8.40
CA ALA A 50 18.62 2.44 -9.01
C ALA A 50 19.50 1.19 -9.07
N GLN A 51 20.20 1.02 -10.18
CA GLN A 51 21.24 0.01 -10.33
C GLN A 51 22.58 0.54 -9.86
N GLU A 52 23.63 -0.29 -9.92
CA GLU A 52 24.95 0.10 -9.47
C GLU A 52 25.53 1.28 -10.26
N ASP A 53 25.13 1.42 -11.53
CA ASP A 53 25.60 2.51 -12.39
C ASP A 53 24.67 3.72 -12.35
N ASP A 54 23.78 3.78 -11.35
CA ASP A 54 22.78 4.84 -11.15
C ASP A 54 21.68 4.92 -12.21
N THR A 55 21.65 4.01 -13.17
CA THR A 55 20.50 3.92 -14.07
C THR A 55 19.33 3.29 -13.33
N LEU A 56 18.12 3.64 -13.72
CA LEU A 56 16.92 3.12 -13.11
C LEU A 56 16.39 1.92 -13.87
N LYS A 57 15.85 0.96 -13.14
CA LYS A 57 15.18 -0.18 -13.73
C LYS A 57 13.87 -0.44 -12.99
N ILE A 58 12.91 -1.04 -13.69
CA ILE A 58 11.68 -1.51 -13.06
C ILE A 58 12.01 -2.73 -12.22
N SER A 59 11.82 -2.61 -10.91
CA SER A 59 12.05 -3.72 -9.98
C SER A 59 10.78 -4.49 -9.67
N THR A 60 9.63 -3.84 -9.77
CA THR A 60 8.35 -4.44 -9.40
C THR A 60 7.27 -3.88 -10.32
N GLU A 61 6.39 -4.76 -10.75
CA GLU A 61 5.18 -4.36 -11.47
C GLU A 61 3.98 -4.94 -10.75
N ILE A 62 2.98 -4.12 -10.50
CA ILE A 62 1.76 -4.51 -9.79
C ILE A 62 0.58 -4.17 -10.67
N PRO A 63 -0.32 -5.15 -10.96
CA PRO A 63 -1.54 -4.85 -11.71
C PRO A 63 -2.33 -3.74 -11.02
N ILE A 64 -2.90 -2.86 -11.82
CA ILE A 64 -3.55 -1.65 -11.29
C ILE A 64 -4.65 -1.98 -10.29
N HIS A 65 -5.46 -3.03 -10.53
CA HIS A 65 -6.53 -3.39 -9.60
C HIS A 65 -6.00 -3.82 -8.24
N GLN A 66 -4.79 -4.40 -8.19
CA GLN A 66 -4.20 -4.83 -6.92
C GLN A 66 -3.66 -3.65 -6.11
N ILE A 67 -3.35 -2.53 -6.75
CA ILE A 67 -3.05 -1.30 -6.03
C ILE A 67 -4.28 -0.86 -5.23
N PHE A 68 -5.46 -0.91 -5.86
CA PHE A 68 -6.69 -0.58 -5.15
C PHE A 68 -6.97 -1.57 -4.02
N ASP A 69 -6.73 -2.85 -4.24
CA ASP A 69 -6.90 -3.87 -3.20
C ASP A 69 -6.02 -3.58 -2.00
N LEU A 70 -4.76 -3.22 -2.24
CA LEU A 70 -3.83 -2.84 -1.17
C LEU A 70 -4.31 -1.61 -0.41
N MET A 71 -4.86 -0.63 -1.13
CA MET A 71 -5.41 0.57 -0.48
C MET A 71 -6.61 0.27 0.39
N ILE A 72 -7.48 -0.63 -0.07
CA ILE A 72 -8.64 -1.07 0.72
C ILE A 72 -8.16 -1.74 2.01
N ILE A 73 -7.22 -2.68 1.89
CA ILE A 73 -6.67 -3.40 3.04
C ILE A 73 -5.99 -2.44 4.01
N LEU A 74 -5.16 -1.55 3.49
CA LEU A 74 -4.43 -0.59 4.31
C LEU A 74 -5.39 0.35 5.04
N SER A 75 -6.40 0.86 4.34
CA SER A 75 -7.36 1.81 4.92
C SER A 75 -8.19 1.15 6.03
N ARG A 76 -8.63 -0.09 5.82
CA ARG A 76 -9.36 -0.82 6.85
C ARG A 76 -8.48 -1.11 8.06
N THR A 77 -7.20 -1.41 7.82
CA THR A 77 -6.24 -1.65 8.90
C THR A 77 -6.01 -0.38 9.72
N LEU A 78 -5.83 0.75 9.05
CA LEU A 78 -5.66 2.04 9.73
C LEU A 78 -6.87 2.37 10.58
N LEU A 79 -8.07 2.14 10.05
CA LEU A 79 -9.30 2.40 10.77
C LEU A 79 -9.41 1.50 12.00
N TYR A 80 -9.05 0.24 11.87
CA TYR A 80 -9.08 -0.71 12.98
C TYR A 80 -8.16 -0.26 14.12
N PHE A 81 -6.92 0.08 13.80
CA PHE A 81 -5.95 0.45 14.84
C PHE A 81 -6.20 1.82 15.44
N LYS A 82 -6.99 2.65 14.80
CA LYS A 82 -7.42 3.91 15.38
C LYS A 82 -8.21 3.69 16.67
N GLU A 83 -8.93 2.58 16.75
CA GLU A 83 -9.78 2.27 17.90
C GLU A 83 -9.33 1.04 18.69
N ALA A 84 -8.23 0.41 18.30
CA ALA A 84 -7.80 -0.85 18.90
C ALA A 84 -7.35 -0.69 20.37
N TYR A 85 -7.07 0.55 20.79
CA TYR A 85 -6.71 0.81 22.20
C TYR A 85 -7.76 0.32 23.17
N ARG A 86 -9.01 0.14 22.73
CA ARG A 86 -10.10 -0.36 23.56
C ARG A 86 -9.97 -1.84 23.87
N LEU A 87 -9.13 -2.56 23.15
CA LEU A 87 -8.92 -3.98 23.32
C LEU A 87 -7.62 -4.22 24.11
N PRO A 88 -7.61 -5.13 25.09
CA PRO A 88 -6.44 -5.30 25.98
C PRO A 88 -5.14 -5.63 25.24
N LEU A 89 -5.22 -6.38 24.15
CA LEU A 89 -4.03 -6.79 23.38
C LEU A 89 -3.92 -6.06 22.05
N LEU A 90 -4.71 -4.98 21.85
CA LEU A 90 -4.90 -4.28 20.58
C LEU A 90 -5.64 -5.15 19.56
N TYR A 91 -6.13 -6.28 19.96
CA TYR A 91 -7.00 -7.14 19.19
C TYR A 91 -7.72 -8.10 20.12
N ASP A 92 -8.74 -8.79 19.63
CA ASP A 92 -9.50 -9.77 20.39
C ASP A 92 -9.04 -11.17 19.98
N PRO A 93 -8.36 -11.91 20.88
CA PRO A 93 -7.89 -13.26 20.53
C PRO A 93 -9.01 -14.23 20.15
N ASP A 94 -10.21 -14.00 20.67
CA ASP A 94 -11.37 -14.85 20.37
C ASP A 94 -12.02 -14.49 19.05
N ASN A 95 -11.76 -13.29 18.54
CA ASN A 95 -12.30 -12.83 17.26
C ASN A 95 -11.28 -11.92 16.61
N PRO A 96 -10.22 -12.47 16.02
CA PRO A 96 -9.11 -11.66 15.47
C PRO A 96 -9.42 -11.05 14.12
N ILE A 97 -10.65 -11.06 13.67
CA ILE A 97 -11.03 -10.53 12.37
C ILE A 97 -11.12 -9.01 12.44
N ILE A 98 -10.41 -8.34 11.53
CA ILE A 98 -10.49 -6.89 11.35
C ILE A 98 -11.76 -6.57 10.54
N ASP A 99 -11.97 -7.27 9.43
CA ASP A 99 -13.13 -7.06 8.58
C ASP A 99 -13.29 -8.21 7.59
N ARG A 100 -14.48 -8.32 7.05
CA ARG A 100 -14.78 -9.17 5.90
C ARG A 100 -15.20 -8.24 4.77
N ILE A 101 -14.28 -8.00 3.87
CA ILE A 101 -14.48 -7.03 2.80
C ILE A 101 -15.12 -7.73 1.60
N GLY A 102 -16.29 -7.26 1.20
CA GLY A 102 -16.94 -7.78 0.00
C GLY A 102 -16.30 -7.19 -1.25
N LEU A 103 -15.86 -8.05 -2.16
CA LEU A 103 -15.20 -7.61 -3.38
C LEU A 103 -15.40 -8.65 -4.46
N GLN A 104 -15.99 -8.24 -5.58
CA GLN A 104 -16.25 -9.11 -6.73
C GLN A 104 -17.05 -10.36 -6.37
N GLY A 105 -18.03 -10.20 -5.48
CA GLY A 105 -18.89 -11.31 -5.12
C GLY A 105 -18.32 -12.27 -4.10
N GLU A 106 -17.11 -12.02 -3.63
CA GLU A 106 -16.44 -12.83 -2.63
C GLU A 106 -16.21 -12.03 -1.36
N ALA A 107 -15.89 -12.71 -0.27
CA ALA A 107 -15.47 -12.07 0.95
C ALA A 107 -13.95 -12.16 1.07
N LEU A 108 -13.32 -11.02 1.29
CA LEU A 108 -11.89 -10.96 1.58
C LEU A 108 -11.74 -10.75 3.09
N PRO A 109 -11.46 -11.81 3.86
CA PRO A 109 -11.29 -11.66 5.31
C PRO A 109 -9.92 -11.04 5.59
N LEU A 110 -9.94 -10.02 6.42
CA LEU A 110 -8.73 -9.33 6.88
C LEU A 110 -8.64 -9.59 8.37
N GLU A 111 -7.53 -10.18 8.82
CA GLU A 111 -7.45 -10.61 10.22
C GLU A 111 -6.06 -10.49 10.80
N ILE A 112 -6.00 -10.45 12.12
CA ILE A 112 -4.74 -10.48 12.85
C ILE A 112 -4.19 -11.91 12.77
N CYS A 113 -2.89 -12.03 12.52
CA CYS A 113 -2.23 -13.34 12.33
C CYS A 113 -1.93 -13.99 13.68
N THR A 114 -2.93 -14.61 14.26
CA THR A 114 -2.79 -15.22 15.59
C THR A 114 -1.94 -16.49 15.59
N ASP A 115 -1.63 -17.04 14.44
CA ASP A 115 -0.70 -18.14 14.30
C ASP A 115 0.78 -17.72 14.38
N ASN A 116 1.02 -16.40 14.33
CA ASN A 116 2.35 -15.85 14.56
C ASN A 116 2.66 -15.92 16.06
N PRO A 117 3.68 -16.69 16.49
CA PRO A 117 3.93 -16.88 17.92
C PRO A 117 4.34 -15.62 18.68
N THR A 118 4.79 -14.58 17.97
CA THR A 118 5.16 -13.31 18.60
C THR A 118 4.16 -12.20 18.35
N ILE A 119 2.92 -12.55 17.95
CA ILE A 119 1.94 -11.56 17.51
C ILE A 119 1.64 -10.50 18.56
N GLN A 120 1.63 -10.87 19.85
CA GLN A 120 1.30 -9.90 20.90
C GLN A 120 2.30 -8.76 20.95
N ASN A 121 3.57 -9.06 20.77
CA ASN A 121 4.59 -8.02 20.71
C ASN A 121 4.61 -7.31 19.37
N ASP A 122 4.49 -8.09 18.29
CA ASP A 122 4.56 -7.54 16.95
C ASP A 122 3.43 -6.56 16.66
N ILE A 123 2.23 -6.84 17.17
CA ILE A 123 1.08 -5.97 16.94
C ILE A 123 1.26 -4.62 17.66
N GLN A 124 1.93 -4.63 18.81
CA GLN A 124 2.20 -3.38 19.52
C GLN A 124 3.21 -2.52 18.76
N GLU A 125 4.25 -3.16 18.22
CA GLU A 125 5.21 -2.45 17.38
C GLU A 125 4.56 -1.93 16.11
N PHE A 126 3.68 -2.73 15.51
CA PHE A 126 2.95 -2.35 14.30
C PHE A 126 2.06 -1.14 14.57
N SER A 127 1.31 -1.17 15.65
CA SER A 127 0.43 -0.06 16.05
C SER A 127 1.23 1.20 16.32
N GLN A 128 2.38 1.07 16.97
CA GLN A 128 3.23 2.21 17.25
C GLN A 128 3.81 2.79 15.95
N ALA A 129 4.22 1.93 15.04
CA ALA A 129 4.72 2.38 13.73
C ALA A 129 3.66 3.14 12.94
N LEU A 130 2.40 2.68 13.00
CA LEU A 130 1.30 3.40 12.35
C LEU A 130 1.11 4.78 12.97
N ASN A 131 1.22 4.89 14.29
CA ASN A 131 1.15 6.18 14.97
C ASN A 131 2.29 7.11 14.55
N ASP A 132 3.49 6.58 14.46
CA ASP A 132 4.66 7.38 14.08
C ASP A 132 4.55 7.89 12.64
N LEU A 133 3.83 7.18 11.81
CA LEU A 133 3.59 7.56 10.41
C LEU A 133 2.34 8.43 10.22
N GLY A 134 1.68 8.81 11.32
CA GLY A 134 0.37 9.45 11.26
C GLY A 134 0.29 10.69 10.38
N GLU A 135 1.30 11.57 10.45
CA GLU A 135 1.32 12.77 9.61
C GLU A 135 1.51 12.42 8.14
N LEU A 136 2.42 11.49 7.86
CA LEU A 136 2.72 11.07 6.50
C LEU A 136 1.52 10.40 5.84
N THR A 137 0.88 9.48 6.56
CA THR A 137 -0.29 8.77 6.04
C THR A 137 -1.51 9.69 5.97
N GLY A 138 -1.67 10.58 6.95
CA GLY A 138 -2.80 11.50 6.97
C GLY A 138 -2.80 12.45 5.79
N GLU A 139 -1.64 12.99 5.43
CA GLU A 139 -1.52 13.86 4.27
C GLU A 139 -1.91 13.13 2.98
N ARG A 140 -1.42 11.90 2.83
CA ARG A 140 -1.73 11.10 1.64
C ARG A 140 -3.19 10.70 1.58
N LEU A 141 -3.77 10.34 2.71
CA LEU A 141 -5.21 9.99 2.75
C LEU A 141 -6.09 11.18 2.41
N ARG A 142 -5.76 12.37 2.92
CA ARG A 142 -6.54 13.59 2.62
C ARG A 142 -6.44 13.93 1.13
N THR A 143 -5.24 13.81 0.56
CA THR A 143 -5.04 14.08 -0.85
C THR A 143 -5.80 13.08 -1.71
N LEU A 144 -5.71 11.80 -1.36
CA LEU A 144 -6.43 10.74 -2.09
C LEU A 144 -7.94 10.95 -1.99
N ASN A 145 -8.44 11.25 -0.79
CA ASN A 145 -9.87 11.47 -0.59
C ASN A 145 -10.40 12.60 -1.47
N ARG A 146 -9.65 13.71 -1.56
CA ARG A 146 -10.05 14.83 -2.41
C ARG A 146 -10.14 14.40 -3.88
N ILE A 147 -9.17 13.62 -4.34
CA ILE A 147 -9.17 13.15 -5.73
C ILE A 147 -10.33 12.18 -5.98
N LEU A 148 -10.60 11.29 -5.03
CA LEU A 148 -11.72 10.35 -5.15
C LEU A 148 -13.07 11.08 -5.20
N GLU A 149 -13.22 12.15 -4.44
CA GLU A 149 -14.44 12.96 -4.51
C GLU A 149 -14.60 13.58 -5.90
N GLU A 150 -13.51 14.07 -6.49
CA GLU A 150 -13.56 14.64 -7.83
C GLU A 150 -13.87 13.58 -8.89
N LEU A 151 -13.47 12.35 -8.66
CA LEU A 151 -13.77 11.25 -9.58
C LEU A 151 -15.22 10.81 -9.54
N ASN A 152 -15.97 11.17 -8.51
CA ASN A 152 -17.33 10.65 -8.32
C ASN A 152 -17.36 9.14 -8.32
N CYS A 153 -16.55 8.53 -7.47
CA CYS A 153 -16.40 7.07 -7.45
C CYS A 153 -17.55 6.39 -6.74
N TYR A 154 -18.60 6.03 -7.46
CA TYR A 154 -19.70 5.21 -6.92
C TYR A 154 -20.54 4.62 -7.99
#